data_8552c0652d96890d5f99991b1750cc02
#
_entry.id   8552c0652d96890d5f99991b1750cc02
#
_cell.length_a   1.000
_cell.length_b   1.000
_cell.length_c   1.000
_cell.angle_alpha   90.00
_cell.angle_beta   90.00
_cell.angle_gamma   90.00
#
_symmetry.space_group_name_H-M   'P 1'
#
loop_
_entity.id
_entity.type
_entity.pdbx_description
1 polymer ?
#
loop_
_entity_poly.entity_id
_entity_poly.type
_entity_poly.pdbx_seq_one_letter_code
_entity_poly.pdbx_strand_id
1 'polypeptide(L)'
;VLFRSGCEYVAKFRKISLKEMAEHSDMIDAEGYNGYLIAVYLFDETALHIALQEVDDQSLTVGMIYLDNYEEALESVEEVRRSLLIALIDRKVNKYIAALDGISKKLEKDKYLVIMRKKAVAQLQENRFDLLEEVKTVNIGNEMAVTISIGIGLDGLTYAQNYEFAR
;
A
#
# COMPACT_ATOMS: atom_id res chain seq x y z
N VAL A 1 -4.07 -21.71 -7.12
CA VAL A 1 -2.63 -21.41 -6.97
C VAL A 1 -2.07 -22.38 -5.93
N LEU A 2 -0.91 -22.97 -6.20
CA LEU A 2 -0.20 -23.88 -5.31
C LEU A 2 1.09 -23.19 -4.86
N PHE A 3 1.36 -23.15 -3.56
CA PHE A 3 2.56 -22.57 -2.98
C PHE A 3 3.52 -23.66 -2.51
N ARG A 4 4.79 -23.57 -2.88
CA ARG A 4 5.85 -24.42 -2.37
C ARG A 4 7.14 -23.60 -2.29
N SER A 5 7.68 -23.44 -1.09
CA SER A 5 9.00 -22.83 -0.86
C SER A 5 9.19 -21.46 -1.56
N GLY A 6 8.19 -20.58 -1.52
CA GLY A 6 8.28 -19.25 -2.15
C GLY A 6 8.02 -19.25 -3.66
N CYS A 7 7.58 -20.34 -4.26
CA CYS A 7 7.18 -20.41 -5.66
C CYS A 7 5.65 -20.45 -5.79
N GLU A 8 5.12 -19.77 -6.81
CA GLU A 8 3.70 -19.74 -7.14
C GLU A 8 3.42 -20.47 -8.45
N TYR A 9 2.52 -21.45 -8.40
CA TYR A 9 2.14 -22.24 -9.56
C TYR A 9 0.66 -22.14 -9.85
N VAL A 10 0.30 -22.00 -11.11
CA VAL A 10 -1.07 -22.17 -11.59
C VAL A 10 -1.22 -23.57 -12.15
N ALA A 11 -2.19 -24.33 -11.63
CA ALA A 11 -2.52 -25.65 -12.11
C ALA A 11 -3.77 -25.56 -13.01
N LYS A 12 -3.65 -26.01 -14.26
CA LYS A 12 -4.77 -26.20 -15.20
C LYS A 12 -5.02 -27.68 -15.38
N PHE A 13 -6.28 -28.07 -15.29
CA PHE A 13 -6.72 -29.46 -15.45
C PHE A 13 -7.48 -29.61 -16.76
N ARG A 14 -7.15 -30.63 -17.51
CA ARG A 14 -7.86 -31.02 -18.73
C ARG A 14 -8.26 -32.46 -18.66
N LYS A 15 -9.53 -32.76 -18.81
CA LYS A 15 -10.06 -34.09 -18.98
C LYS A 15 -9.83 -34.52 -20.44
N ILE A 16 -9.18 -35.68 -20.65
CA ILE A 16 -8.91 -36.27 -21.96
C ILE A 16 -9.61 -37.62 -22.00
N SER A 17 -10.49 -37.81 -22.96
CA SER A 17 -11.12 -39.10 -23.21
C SER A 17 -10.10 -40.08 -23.80
N LEU A 18 -9.99 -41.29 -23.23
CA LEU A 18 -9.14 -42.33 -23.79
C LEU A 18 -9.60 -42.76 -25.19
N LYS A 19 -10.90 -42.66 -25.45
CA LYS A 19 -11.45 -42.94 -26.77
C LYS A 19 -10.96 -41.92 -27.83
N GLU A 20 -10.96 -40.63 -27.52
CA GLU A 20 -10.41 -39.58 -28.40
C GLU A 20 -8.90 -39.75 -28.64
N MET A 21 -8.15 -40.20 -27.62
CA MET A 21 -6.71 -40.49 -27.78
C MET A 21 -6.48 -41.70 -28.71
N ALA A 22 -7.29 -42.76 -28.58
CA ALA A 22 -7.17 -43.96 -29.40
C ALA A 22 -7.53 -43.68 -30.86
N GLU A 23 -8.51 -42.84 -31.13
CA GLU A 23 -8.90 -42.43 -32.50
C GLU A 23 -7.81 -41.63 -33.23
N HIS A 24 -6.86 -41.05 -32.51
CA HIS A 24 -5.75 -40.26 -33.05
C HIS A 24 -4.39 -40.93 -32.94
N SER A 25 -4.32 -42.21 -32.54
CA SER A 25 -3.10 -42.97 -32.35
C SER A 25 -3.24 -44.38 -32.89
N ASP A 26 -2.49 -44.70 -33.93
CA ASP A 26 -2.42 -46.06 -34.50
C ASP A 26 -1.82 -47.09 -33.55
N MET A 27 -1.38 -46.70 -32.37
CA MET A 27 -0.71 -47.57 -31.37
C MET A 27 -1.61 -48.04 -30.24
N ILE A 28 -2.84 -47.56 -30.14
CA ILE A 28 -3.74 -47.90 -29.04
C ILE A 28 -5.01 -48.50 -29.59
N ASP A 29 -5.26 -49.77 -29.24
CA ASP A 29 -6.50 -50.46 -29.59
C ASP A 29 -7.66 -49.85 -28.81
N ALA A 30 -8.59 -49.21 -29.52
CA ALA A 30 -9.70 -48.43 -28.94
C ALA A 30 -10.83 -49.31 -28.36
N GLU A 31 -10.84 -50.62 -28.66
CA GLU A 31 -11.91 -51.53 -28.24
C GLU A 31 -11.74 -51.99 -26.77
N GLY A 32 -12.01 -51.16 -25.84
CA GLY A 32 -12.04 -51.55 -24.42
C GLY A 32 -11.78 -50.44 -23.42
N TYR A 33 -11.37 -49.28 -23.85
CA TYR A 33 -11.05 -48.17 -22.95
C TYR A 33 -12.22 -47.24 -22.75
N ASN A 34 -13.06 -47.49 -21.74
CA ASN A 34 -14.10 -46.58 -21.26
C ASN A 34 -13.61 -45.74 -20.06
N GLY A 35 -12.63 -44.87 -20.30
CA GLY A 35 -12.06 -44.08 -19.23
C GLY A 35 -11.64 -42.68 -19.68
N TYR A 36 -11.08 -41.95 -18.77
CA TYR A 36 -10.49 -40.66 -19.04
C TYR A 36 -9.19 -40.48 -18.23
N LEU A 37 -8.31 -39.67 -18.75
CA LEU A 37 -7.14 -39.15 -18.06
C LEU A 37 -7.38 -37.73 -17.65
N ILE A 38 -6.74 -37.29 -16.58
CA ILE A 38 -6.67 -35.90 -16.23
C ILE A 38 -5.24 -35.42 -16.48
N ALA A 39 -5.07 -34.61 -17.51
CA ALA A 39 -3.81 -33.92 -17.72
C ALA A 39 -3.75 -32.72 -16.75
N VAL A 40 -2.64 -32.63 -16.04
CA VAL A 40 -2.35 -31.52 -15.13
C VAL A 40 -1.19 -30.72 -15.70
N TYR A 41 -1.42 -29.45 -15.99
CA TYR A 41 -0.40 -28.50 -16.45
C TYR A 41 -0.05 -27.60 -15.29
N LEU A 42 1.20 -27.57 -14.91
CA LEU A 42 1.73 -26.67 -13.89
C LEU A 42 2.53 -25.56 -14.57
N PHE A 43 2.11 -24.34 -14.35
CA PHE A 43 2.81 -23.14 -14.84
C PHE A 43 3.44 -22.44 -13.65
N ASP A 44 4.74 -22.23 -13.70
CA ASP A 44 5.45 -21.41 -12.72
C ASP A 44 5.21 -19.94 -13.07
N GLU A 45 4.41 -19.26 -12.26
CA GLU A 45 4.09 -17.84 -12.39
C GLU A 45 4.80 -16.98 -11.33
N THR A 46 5.79 -17.54 -10.63
CA THR A 46 6.52 -16.84 -9.57
C THR A 46 7.10 -15.51 -10.04
N ALA A 47 7.80 -15.51 -11.19
CA ALA A 47 8.39 -14.29 -11.72
C ALA A 47 7.33 -13.25 -12.12
N LEU A 48 6.18 -13.70 -12.64
CA LEU A 48 5.06 -12.84 -12.98
C LEU A 48 4.47 -12.17 -11.72
N HIS A 49 4.23 -12.95 -10.67
CA HIS A 49 3.69 -12.43 -9.41
C HIS A 49 4.65 -11.46 -8.74
N ILE A 50 5.95 -11.74 -8.74
CA ILE A 50 6.97 -10.80 -8.23
C ILE A 50 6.95 -9.50 -9.02
N ALA A 51 6.88 -9.56 -10.34
CA ALA A 51 6.83 -8.36 -11.17
C ALA A 51 5.55 -7.54 -10.95
N LEU A 52 4.40 -8.20 -10.82
CA LEU A 52 3.12 -7.53 -10.53
C LEU A 52 3.13 -6.87 -9.16
N GLN A 53 3.71 -7.54 -8.14
CA GLN A 53 3.86 -6.98 -6.80
C GLN A 53 4.76 -5.74 -6.83
N GLU A 54 5.90 -5.80 -7.55
CA GLU A 54 6.79 -4.64 -7.68
C GLU A 54 6.10 -3.45 -8.37
N VAL A 55 5.28 -3.69 -9.40
CA VAL A 55 4.48 -2.66 -10.05
C VAL A 55 3.49 -2.02 -9.08
N ASP A 56 2.80 -2.84 -8.29
CA ASP A 56 1.86 -2.37 -7.27
C ASP A 56 2.57 -1.56 -6.17
N ASP A 57 3.68 -2.06 -5.65
CA ASP A 57 4.49 -1.41 -4.62
C ASP A 57 5.07 -0.05 -5.07
N GLN A 58 5.39 0.09 -6.36
CA GLN A 58 5.89 1.34 -6.94
C GLN A 58 4.76 2.32 -7.30
N SER A 59 3.51 1.89 -7.30
CA SER A 59 2.38 2.78 -7.56
C SER A 59 2.32 3.91 -6.51
N LEU A 60 1.85 5.09 -6.92
CA LEU A 60 1.73 6.22 -6.02
C LEU A 60 0.40 6.17 -5.27
N THR A 61 0.44 6.57 -4.02
CA THR A 61 -0.74 6.78 -3.19
C THR A 61 -0.77 8.18 -2.60
N VAL A 62 -1.94 8.59 -2.16
CA VAL A 62 -2.19 9.92 -1.58
C VAL A 62 -2.52 9.77 -0.12
N GLY A 63 -1.93 10.63 0.71
CA GLY A 63 -2.29 10.78 2.10
C GLY A 63 -2.65 12.24 2.43
N MET A 64 -3.44 12.40 3.48
CA MET A 64 -3.75 13.69 4.08
C MET A 64 -3.36 13.66 5.55
N ILE A 65 -2.69 14.71 6.00
CA ILE A 65 -2.39 14.92 7.43
C ILE A 65 -3.10 16.17 7.87
N TYR A 66 -3.86 16.06 8.95
CA TYR A 66 -4.59 17.16 9.58
C TYR A 66 -4.00 17.43 10.95
N LEU A 67 -3.80 18.70 11.29
CA LEU A 67 -3.51 19.14 12.65
C LEU A 67 -4.85 19.37 13.35
N ASP A 68 -5.23 18.44 14.25
CA ASP A 68 -6.58 18.41 14.82
C ASP A 68 -6.89 19.60 15.73
N ASN A 69 -5.90 20.05 16.50
CA ASN A 69 -6.02 21.13 17.47
C ASN A 69 -5.10 22.32 17.16
N TYR A 70 -5.02 22.68 15.85
CA TYR A 70 -4.07 23.70 15.38
C TYR A 70 -4.22 25.06 16.06
N GLU A 71 -5.43 25.60 16.10
CA GLU A 71 -5.69 26.93 16.67
C GLU A 71 -5.48 26.92 18.19
N GLU A 72 -5.98 25.92 18.90
CA GLU A 72 -5.82 25.78 20.33
C GLU A 72 -4.35 25.64 20.75
N ALA A 73 -3.58 24.87 19.97
CA ALA A 73 -2.14 24.73 20.21
C ALA A 73 -1.41 26.06 20.02
N LEU A 74 -1.79 26.87 19.02
CA LEU A 74 -1.21 28.19 18.79
C LEU A 74 -1.64 29.22 19.86
N GLU A 75 -2.86 29.15 20.33
CA GLU A 75 -3.34 30.03 21.39
C GLU A 75 -2.65 29.77 22.74
N SER A 76 -2.23 28.50 22.96
CA SER A 76 -1.50 28.09 24.16
C SER A 76 -0.05 28.59 24.21
N VAL A 77 0.44 29.24 23.15
CA VAL A 77 1.82 29.71 23.03
C VAL A 77 1.87 31.22 22.91
N GLU A 78 2.89 31.83 23.50
CA GLU A 78 3.18 33.25 23.31
C GLU A 78 3.28 33.62 21.81
N GLU A 79 2.73 34.74 21.41
CA GLU A 79 2.64 35.16 20.00
C GLU A 79 3.99 35.09 19.26
N VAL A 80 5.07 35.46 19.90
CA VAL A 80 6.43 35.44 19.35
C VAL A 80 6.89 34.02 19.01
N ARG A 81 6.38 33.00 19.69
CA ARG A 81 6.76 31.60 19.53
C ARG A 81 5.85 30.84 18.56
N ARG A 82 4.69 31.37 18.18
CA ARG A 82 3.74 30.69 17.27
C ARG A 82 4.38 30.28 15.96
N SER A 83 5.13 31.19 15.33
CA SER A 83 5.83 30.88 14.07
C SER A 83 6.88 29.77 14.23
N LEU A 84 7.52 29.70 15.40
CA LEU A 84 8.48 28.63 15.70
C LEU A 84 7.78 27.28 15.87
N LEU A 85 6.62 27.24 16.56
CA LEU A 85 5.82 26.01 16.69
C LEU A 85 5.44 25.46 15.32
N ILE A 86 4.89 26.31 14.46
CA ILE A 86 4.53 25.94 13.09
C ILE A 86 5.73 25.39 12.32
N ALA A 87 6.87 26.09 12.37
CA ALA A 87 8.08 25.66 11.66
C ALA A 87 8.62 24.31 12.16
N LEU A 88 8.52 24.01 13.44
CA LEU A 88 8.93 22.73 14.00
C LEU A 88 8.00 21.59 13.59
N ILE A 89 6.69 21.82 13.56
CA ILE A 89 5.71 20.85 13.06
C ILE A 89 5.95 20.59 11.57
N ASP A 90 6.05 21.64 10.76
CA ASP A 90 6.33 21.54 9.32
C ASP A 90 7.62 20.75 9.07
N ARG A 91 8.67 21.01 9.82
CA ARG A 91 9.92 20.29 9.73
C ARG A 91 9.79 18.80 10.08
N LYS A 92 9.04 18.46 11.14
CA LYS A 92 8.80 17.06 11.52
C LYS A 92 8.03 16.32 10.45
N VAL A 93 6.90 16.84 9.99
CA VAL A 93 6.08 16.24 8.93
C VAL A 93 6.92 16.04 7.67
N ASN A 94 7.59 17.10 7.18
CA ASN A 94 8.40 17.03 5.97
C ASN A 94 9.54 16.00 6.09
N LYS A 95 10.25 15.98 7.23
CA LYS A 95 11.35 15.04 7.47
C LYS A 95 10.86 13.60 7.50
N TYR A 96 9.74 13.35 8.16
CA TYR A 96 9.16 12.02 8.26
C TYR A 96 8.73 11.48 6.89
N ILE A 97 7.99 12.28 6.14
CA ILE A 97 7.52 11.89 4.80
C ILE A 97 8.69 11.73 3.82
N ALA A 98 9.72 12.57 3.90
CA ALA A 98 10.92 12.43 3.09
C ALA A 98 11.69 11.12 3.41
N ALA A 99 11.68 10.66 4.66
CA ALA A 99 12.30 9.38 5.04
C ALA A 99 11.57 8.17 4.42
N LEU A 100 10.30 8.33 4.05
CA LEU A 100 9.49 7.35 3.31
C LEU A 100 9.61 7.49 1.78
N ASP A 101 10.56 8.27 1.29
CA ASP A 101 10.69 8.61 -0.14
C ASP A 101 9.40 9.28 -0.69
N GLY A 102 8.69 10.01 0.17
CA GLY A 102 7.46 10.71 -0.15
C GLY A 102 7.67 12.22 -0.27
N ILE A 103 6.65 12.88 -0.79
CA ILE A 103 6.57 14.33 -0.92
C ILE A 103 5.40 14.82 -0.07
N SER A 104 5.63 15.87 0.71
CA SER A 104 4.58 16.56 1.45
C SER A 104 4.45 18.01 0.97
N LYS A 105 3.21 18.47 0.90
CA LYS A 105 2.88 19.85 0.57
C LYS A 105 1.81 20.37 1.52
N LYS A 106 2.09 21.48 2.20
CA LYS A 106 1.11 22.18 3.00
C LYS A 106 0.06 22.82 2.08
N LEU A 107 -1.20 22.44 2.24
CA LEU A 107 -2.33 22.98 1.47
C LEU A 107 -2.97 24.15 2.18
N GLU A 108 -3.20 23.99 3.48
CA GLU A 108 -3.81 24.97 4.37
C GLU A 108 -2.96 25.10 5.65
N LYS A 109 -3.37 25.93 6.57
CA LYS A 109 -2.63 26.14 7.84
C LYS A 109 -2.45 24.84 8.62
N ASP A 110 -3.45 23.99 8.59
CA ASP A 110 -3.62 22.77 9.38
C ASP A 110 -3.61 21.48 8.54
N LYS A 111 -3.37 21.56 7.20
CA LYS A 111 -3.50 20.43 6.29
C LYS A 111 -2.29 20.24 5.40
N TYR A 112 -1.85 19.00 5.28
CA TYR A 112 -0.78 18.58 4.36
C TYR A 112 -1.29 17.49 3.42
N LEU A 113 -1.02 17.67 2.15
CA LEU A 113 -1.11 16.63 1.14
C LEU A 113 0.22 15.85 1.14
N VAL A 114 0.11 14.54 1.10
CA VAL A 114 1.26 13.65 1.02
C VAL A 114 1.11 12.75 -0.19
N ILE A 115 2.18 12.57 -0.94
CA ILE A 115 2.26 11.62 -2.04
C ILE A 115 3.45 10.70 -1.75
N MET A 116 3.23 9.39 -1.76
CA MET A 116 4.26 8.40 -1.50
C MET A 116 4.00 7.14 -2.32
N ARG A 117 4.96 6.22 -2.38
CA ARG A 117 4.75 4.91 -2.98
C ARG A 117 3.90 4.03 -2.06
N LYS A 118 3.09 3.15 -2.65
CA LYS A 118 2.20 2.25 -1.90
C LYS A 118 2.98 1.40 -0.89
N LYS A 119 4.19 0.95 -1.23
CA LYS A 119 5.07 0.22 -0.31
C LYS A 119 5.38 0.97 1.00
N ALA A 120 5.39 2.31 0.98
CA ALA A 120 5.64 3.11 2.19
C ALA A 120 4.49 3.00 3.21
N VAL A 121 3.29 2.65 2.76
CA VAL A 121 2.14 2.45 3.65
C VAL A 121 2.36 1.26 4.58
N ALA A 122 2.97 0.18 4.09
CA ALA A 122 3.35 -0.96 4.93
C ALA A 122 4.32 -0.53 6.05
N GLN A 123 5.31 0.31 5.73
CA GLN A 123 6.25 0.86 6.72
C GLN A 123 5.54 1.75 7.76
N LEU A 124 4.57 2.56 7.32
CA LEU A 124 3.74 3.36 8.24
C LEU A 124 2.95 2.47 9.21
N GLN A 125 2.38 1.37 8.72
CA GLN A 125 1.63 0.41 9.53
C GLN A 125 2.55 -0.33 10.52
N GLU A 126 3.71 -0.79 10.08
CA GLU A 126 4.71 -1.44 10.92
C GLU A 126 5.17 -0.53 12.06
N ASN A 127 5.43 0.75 11.76
CA ASN A 127 5.80 1.78 12.72
C ASN A 127 4.60 2.33 13.49
N ARG A 128 3.39 1.79 13.28
CA ARG A 128 2.16 2.21 13.97
C ARG A 128 1.90 3.71 13.85
N PHE A 129 2.25 4.29 12.68
CA PHE A 129 2.09 5.73 12.44
C PHE A 129 2.75 6.59 13.52
N ASP A 130 3.99 6.28 13.88
CA ASP A 130 4.76 6.92 14.96
C ASP A 130 4.92 8.44 14.80
N LEU A 131 4.70 8.98 13.59
CA LEU A 131 4.58 10.42 13.38
C LEU A 131 3.54 11.07 14.32
N LEU A 132 2.45 10.35 14.65
CA LEU A 132 1.43 10.83 15.60
C LEU A 132 2.05 11.15 16.96
N GLU A 133 2.92 10.29 17.44
CA GLU A 133 3.61 10.50 18.71
C GLU A 133 4.77 11.50 18.57
N GLU A 134 5.49 11.46 17.45
CA GLU A 134 6.57 12.43 17.21
C GLU A 134 6.08 13.87 17.21
N VAL A 135 4.92 14.16 16.62
CA VAL A 135 4.37 15.52 16.59
C VAL A 135 3.97 15.98 18.00
N LYS A 136 3.41 15.09 18.83
CA LYS A 136 3.09 15.40 20.24
C LYS A 136 4.31 15.81 21.07
N THR A 137 5.51 15.37 20.69
CA THR A 137 6.75 15.75 21.41
C THR A 137 7.22 17.18 21.11
N VAL A 138 6.59 17.89 20.16
CA VAL A 138 6.93 19.27 19.86
C VAL A 138 6.45 20.15 21.01
N ASN A 139 7.39 20.64 21.82
CA ASN A 139 7.12 21.49 22.97
C ASN A 139 8.10 22.67 22.97
N ILE A 140 7.53 23.85 22.95
CA ILE A 140 8.26 25.14 23.08
C ILE A 140 7.65 26.02 24.16
N GLY A 141 6.95 25.41 25.11
CA GLY A 141 6.18 26.06 26.16
C GLY A 141 4.68 26.13 25.83
N ASN A 142 4.21 25.32 24.86
CA ASN A 142 2.80 25.12 24.61
C ASN A 142 2.17 24.29 25.75
N GLU A 143 1.01 24.73 26.24
CA GLU A 143 0.25 24.03 27.27
C GLU A 143 -0.42 22.76 26.72
N MET A 144 -0.78 22.79 25.43
CA MET A 144 -1.42 21.67 24.73
C MET A 144 -0.44 21.02 23.75
N ALA A 145 -0.35 19.69 23.79
CA ALA A 145 0.38 18.94 22.77
C ALA A 145 -0.37 19.03 21.43
N VAL A 146 0.39 19.17 20.35
CA VAL A 146 -0.17 19.14 19.00
C VAL A 146 -0.57 17.71 18.66
N THR A 147 -1.78 17.52 18.15
CA THR A 147 -2.30 16.24 17.67
C THR A 147 -2.55 16.29 16.17
N ILE A 148 -2.38 15.15 15.52
CA ILE A 148 -2.62 15.01 14.09
C ILE A 148 -3.46 13.77 13.79
N SER A 149 -4.21 13.84 12.69
CA SER A 149 -4.88 12.71 12.07
C SER A 149 -4.27 12.45 10.69
N ILE A 150 -4.17 11.17 10.31
CA ILE A 150 -3.59 10.76 9.03
C ILE A 150 -4.62 9.91 8.29
N GLY A 151 -5.03 10.35 7.11
CA GLY A 151 -5.84 9.58 6.17
C GLY A 151 -4.98 9.12 4.98
N ILE A 152 -5.15 7.88 4.52
CA ILE A 152 -4.44 7.34 3.35
C ILE A 152 -5.47 6.73 2.42
N GLY A 153 -5.48 7.18 1.17
CA GLY A 153 -6.35 6.65 0.13
C GLY A 153 -5.64 5.58 -0.68
N LEU A 154 -6.17 4.36 -0.63
CA LEU A 154 -5.64 3.18 -1.30
C LEU A 154 -6.69 2.61 -2.27
N ASP A 155 -6.19 1.87 -3.26
CA ASP A 155 -6.98 1.04 -4.15
C ASP A 155 -8.09 1.78 -4.95
N GLY A 156 -7.98 3.09 -5.07
CA GLY A 156 -8.81 3.87 -5.97
C GLY A 156 -8.41 3.64 -7.44
N LEU A 157 -9.39 3.67 -8.34
CA LEU A 157 -9.16 3.55 -9.79
C LEU A 157 -8.36 4.74 -10.36
N THR A 158 -8.34 5.86 -9.64
CA THR A 158 -7.61 7.07 -10.02
C THR A 158 -6.98 7.72 -8.80
N TYR A 159 -5.95 8.54 -9.02
CA TYR A 159 -5.36 9.34 -7.93
C TYR A 159 -6.35 10.32 -7.29
N ALA A 160 -7.32 10.81 -8.05
CA ALA A 160 -8.40 11.64 -7.52
C ALA A 160 -9.28 10.87 -6.53
N GLN A 161 -9.59 9.60 -6.82
CA GLN A 161 -10.31 8.75 -5.86
C GLN A 161 -9.47 8.45 -4.61
N ASN A 162 -8.18 8.19 -4.77
CA ASN A 162 -7.29 8.03 -3.62
C ASN A 162 -7.27 9.30 -2.75
N TYR A 163 -7.28 10.48 -3.36
CA TYR A 163 -7.37 11.72 -2.62
C TYR A 163 -8.68 11.84 -1.84
N GLU A 164 -9.83 11.49 -2.45
CA GLU A 164 -11.12 11.49 -1.76
C GLU A 164 -11.19 10.46 -0.62
N PHE A 165 -10.52 9.32 -0.77
CA PHE A 165 -10.44 8.30 0.30
C PHE A 165 -9.53 8.72 1.45
N ALA A 166 -8.50 9.53 1.19
CA ALA A 166 -7.59 10.06 2.21
C ALA A 166 -8.19 11.22 3.02
N ARG A 167 -9.24 11.85 2.51
CA ARG A 167 -9.86 13.06 3.06
C ARG A 167 -10.92 12.74 4.11
#